data_8b77b9d0cb882eb217b63dca560b61be
#
_entry.id   8b77b9d0cb882eb217b63dca560b61be
#
_cell.length_a   1.000
_cell.length_b   1.000
_cell.length_c   1.000
_cell.angle_alpha   90.00
_cell.angle_beta   90.00
_cell.angle_gamma   90.00
#
_symmetry.space_group_name_H-M   'P 1'
#
loop_
_entity.id
_entity.type
_entity.pdbx_description
1 polymer ?
#
loop_
_entity_poly.entity_id
_entity_poly.type
_entity_poly.pdbx_seq_one_letter_code
_entity_poly.pdbx_strand_id
1 'polypeptide(L)'
;EDVMRFLDNVMTDFINRAPDEFAHAKYSAMRERSVGLGVMGLHSFFQQKNIPFGSVMSKVWNKKIFKNIQEKVDAASVSLAEERGSCPDAEEYGIKERFSNKTAIAPTASISIICGGSSPGIEPIAANSFTHKTLSGSFNVRNKYLKKILQKYKKDTDEVWSSITTNQGSVSHLDFLTAEEKDTFKTAFE
;
A
#
# COMPACT_ATOMS: atom_id res chain seq x y z
N GLU A 1 0.19 1.48 -16.97
CA GLU A 1 0.14 0.50 -18.08
C GLU A 1 1.13 -0.63 -17.83
N ASP A 2 2.42 -0.37 -17.62
CA ASP A 2 3.48 -1.39 -17.50
C ASP A 2 3.20 -2.43 -16.40
N VAL A 3 2.71 -2.00 -15.24
CA VAL A 3 2.36 -2.91 -14.14
C VAL A 3 1.18 -3.83 -14.53
N MET A 4 0.18 -3.31 -15.23
CA MET A 4 -0.95 -4.12 -15.70
C MET A 4 -0.50 -5.14 -16.75
N ARG A 5 0.39 -4.74 -17.66
CA ARG A 5 1.01 -5.63 -18.64
C ARG A 5 1.87 -6.72 -17.97
N PHE A 6 2.62 -6.35 -16.93
CA PHE A 6 3.39 -7.31 -16.14
C PHE A 6 2.46 -8.34 -15.46
N LEU A 7 1.37 -7.89 -14.83
CA LEU A 7 0.40 -8.79 -14.20
C LEU A 7 -0.28 -9.72 -15.24
N ASP A 8 -0.60 -9.21 -16.43
CA ASP A 8 -1.14 -10.03 -17.53
C ASP A 8 -0.13 -11.09 -17.99
N ASN A 9 1.15 -10.75 -18.05
CA ASN A 9 2.20 -11.71 -18.40
C ASN A 9 2.35 -12.80 -17.33
N VAL A 10 2.33 -12.44 -16.04
CA VAL A 10 2.36 -13.41 -14.93
C VAL A 10 1.14 -14.35 -14.98
N MET A 11 -0.05 -13.80 -15.23
CA MET A 11 -1.27 -14.60 -15.39
C MET A 11 -1.16 -15.56 -16.57
N THR A 12 -0.63 -15.09 -17.70
CA THR A 12 -0.42 -15.91 -18.90
C THR A 12 0.59 -17.03 -18.65
N ASP A 13 1.69 -16.74 -17.96
CA ASP A 13 2.69 -17.74 -17.58
C ASP A 13 2.08 -18.83 -16.68
N PHE A 14 1.29 -18.43 -15.66
CA PHE A 14 0.56 -19.38 -14.81
C PHE A 14 -0.39 -20.26 -15.62
N ILE A 15 -1.22 -19.69 -16.49
CA ILE A 15 -2.18 -20.46 -17.33
C ILE A 15 -1.45 -21.48 -18.19
N ASN A 16 -0.29 -21.12 -18.76
CA ASN A 16 0.47 -21.99 -19.66
C ASN A 16 1.25 -23.10 -18.93
N ARG A 17 1.72 -22.85 -17.72
CA ARG A 17 2.67 -23.70 -17.00
C ARG A 17 2.07 -24.43 -15.79
N ALA A 18 0.87 -24.03 -15.34
CA ALA A 18 0.23 -24.69 -14.20
C ALA A 18 0.02 -26.17 -14.48
N PRO A 19 0.44 -27.06 -13.58
CA PRO A 19 0.21 -28.50 -13.70
C PRO A 19 -1.28 -28.87 -13.55
N ASP A 20 -1.63 -30.08 -13.94
CA ASP A 20 -3.04 -30.54 -14.00
C ASP A 20 -3.75 -30.52 -12.64
N GLU A 21 -3.02 -30.68 -11.55
CA GLU A 21 -3.54 -30.57 -10.17
C GLU A 21 -4.16 -29.20 -9.88
N PHE A 22 -3.78 -28.17 -10.64
CA PHE A 22 -4.32 -26.81 -10.54
C PHE A 22 -5.39 -26.50 -11.61
N ALA A 23 -6.02 -27.50 -12.22
CA ALA A 23 -6.97 -27.32 -13.32
C ALA A 23 -8.09 -26.31 -13.01
N HIS A 24 -8.66 -26.32 -11.79
CA HIS A 24 -9.69 -25.36 -11.39
C HIS A 24 -9.17 -23.93 -11.31
N ALA A 25 -7.99 -23.73 -10.70
CA ALA A 25 -7.36 -22.42 -10.62
C ALA A 25 -6.95 -21.90 -12.02
N LYS A 26 -6.44 -22.79 -12.87
CA LYS A 26 -6.10 -22.48 -14.26
C LYS A 26 -7.34 -22.08 -15.06
N TYR A 27 -8.47 -22.78 -14.88
CA TYR A 27 -9.74 -22.47 -15.53
C TYR A 27 -10.23 -21.07 -15.11
N SER A 28 -10.29 -20.77 -13.79
CA SER A 28 -10.68 -19.45 -13.29
C SER A 28 -9.74 -18.34 -13.81
N ALA A 29 -8.43 -18.57 -13.75
CA ALA A 29 -7.44 -17.63 -14.26
C ALA A 29 -7.62 -17.34 -15.76
N MET A 30 -7.93 -18.36 -16.56
CA MET A 30 -8.18 -18.22 -17.99
C MET A 30 -9.48 -17.44 -18.26
N ARG A 31 -10.55 -17.76 -17.53
CA ARG A 31 -11.87 -17.15 -17.71
C ARG A 31 -11.89 -15.67 -17.34
N GLU A 32 -11.43 -15.37 -16.14
CA GLU A 32 -11.57 -14.05 -15.53
C GLU A 32 -10.37 -13.13 -15.79
N ARG A 33 -9.18 -13.71 -15.90
CA ARG A 33 -7.90 -12.96 -15.90
C ARG A 33 -7.82 -11.92 -14.79
N SER A 34 -8.38 -12.21 -13.62
CA SER A 34 -8.42 -11.30 -12.48
C SER A 34 -7.03 -10.98 -11.97
N VAL A 35 -6.72 -9.69 -11.85
CA VAL A 35 -5.48 -9.17 -11.26
C VAL A 35 -5.79 -8.16 -10.18
N GLY A 36 -4.85 -7.95 -9.26
CA GLY A 36 -5.03 -7.05 -8.13
C GLY A 36 -3.91 -6.03 -8.03
N LEU A 37 -3.96 -4.95 -8.82
CA LEU A 37 -3.08 -3.82 -8.62
C LEU A 37 -3.47 -3.09 -7.33
N GLY A 38 -2.55 -2.99 -6.39
CA GLY A 38 -2.75 -2.30 -5.12
C GLY A 38 -1.69 -1.25 -4.85
N VAL A 39 -1.85 -0.55 -3.74
CA VAL A 39 -0.92 0.47 -3.28
C VAL A 39 -0.45 0.18 -1.85
N MET A 40 0.71 0.69 -1.49
CA MET A 40 1.19 0.79 -0.12
C MET A 40 1.77 2.17 0.12
N GLY A 41 1.97 2.54 1.39
CA GLY A 41 2.58 3.82 1.74
C GLY A 41 1.61 4.99 1.75
N LEU A 42 0.29 4.80 1.78
CA LEU A 42 -0.68 5.90 1.80
C LEU A 42 -0.50 6.78 3.04
N HIS A 43 -0.39 6.17 4.23
CA HIS A 43 -0.16 6.93 5.46
C HIS A 43 1.22 7.61 5.46
N SER A 44 2.26 6.93 4.96
CA SER A 44 3.58 7.53 4.77
C SER A 44 3.54 8.77 3.88
N PHE A 45 2.75 8.75 2.80
CA PHE A 45 2.53 9.92 1.96
C PHE A 45 1.88 11.06 2.74
N PHE A 46 0.86 10.77 3.54
CA PHE A 46 0.21 11.78 4.37
C PHE A 46 1.17 12.38 5.40
N GLN A 47 1.94 11.54 6.10
CA GLN A 47 2.95 11.99 7.05
C GLN A 47 4.04 12.86 6.39
N GLN A 48 4.47 12.50 5.18
CA GLN A 48 5.43 13.31 4.41
C GLN A 48 4.88 14.70 4.08
N LYS A 49 3.57 14.83 3.92
CA LYS A 49 2.87 16.08 3.60
C LYS A 49 2.34 16.82 4.83
N ASN A 50 2.58 16.31 6.04
CA ASN A 50 2.00 16.79 7.29
C ASN A 50 0.46 16.86 7.23
N ILE A 51 -0.16 15.81 6.69
CA ILE A 51 -1.61 15.68 6.58
C ILE A 51 -2.09 14.65 7.59
N PRO A 52 -2.89 15.03 8.60
CA PRO A 52 -3.52 14.06 9.49
C PRO A 52 -4.43 13.08 8.72
N PHE A 53 -4.35 11.80 9.07
CA PHE A 53 -5.08 10.74 8.35
C PHE A 53 -6.60 10.96 8.34
N GLY A 54 -7.17 11.45 9.43
CA GLY A 54 -8.61 11.75 9.56
C GLY A 54 -9.06 13.09 8.98
N SER A 55 -8.17 13.88 8.36
CA SER A 55 -8.47 15.23 7.91
C SER A 55 -9.28 15.27 6.61
N VAL A 56 -9.83 16.45 6.29
CA VAL A 56 -10.48 16.72 5.00
C VAL A 56 -9.47 16.59 3.85
N MET A 57 -8.22 17.04 4.06
CA MET A 57 -7.18 16.96 3.03
C MET A 57 -6.79 15.52 2.70
N SER A 58 -6.78 14.61 3.66
CA SER A 58 -6.53 13.19 3.38
C SER A 58 -7.62 12.60 2.48
N LYS A 59 -8.88 12.96 2.69
CA LYS A 59 -10.01 12.55 1.83
C LYS A 59 -9.88 13.09 0.40
N VAL A 60 -9.45 14.35 0.26
CA VAL A 60 -9.21 14.97 -1.06
C VAL A 60 -8.09 14.22 -1.82
N TRP A 61 -6.97 13.98 -1.14
CA TRP A 61 -5.86 13.24 -1.75
C TRP A 61 -6.22 11.78 -2.05
N ASN A 62 -6.91 11.11 -1.13
CA ASN A 62 -7.39 9.74 -1.34
C ASN A 62 -8.23 9.67 -2.64
N LYS A 63 -9.24 10.53 -2.76
CA LYS A 63 -10.09 10.58 -3.96
C LYS A 63 -9.26 10.84 -5.23
N LYS A 64 -8.30 11.79 -5.19
CA LYS A 64 -7.46 12.14 -6.33
C LYS A 64 -6.56 10.98 -6.75
N ILE A 65 -5.91 10.31 -5.79
CA ILE A 65 -5.00 9.20 -6.03
C ILE A 65 -5.77 8.02 -6.65
N PHE A 66 -6.83 7.57 -5.99
CA PHE A 66 -7.55 6.37 -6.43
C PHE A 66 -8.37 6.58 -7.70
N LYS A 67 -8.90 7.79 -7.93
CA LYS A 67 -9.52 8.12 -9.21
C LYS A 67 -8.50 8.03 -10.35
N ASN A 68 -7.29 8.59 -10.20
CA ASN A 68 -6.25 8.50 -11.22
C ASN A 68 -5.80 7.05 -11.45
N ILE A 69 -5.67 6.23 -10.39
CA ILE A 69 -5.33 4.81 -10.52
C ILE A 69 -6.42 4.09 -11.31
N GLN A 70 -7.69 4.28 -10.95
CA GLN A 70 -8.81 3.64 -11.62
C GLN A 70 -8.84 3.98 -13.11
N GLU A 71 -8.77 5.26 -13.47
CA GLU A 71 -8.76 5.72 -14.87
C GLU A 71 -7.62 5.09 -15.68
N LYS A 72 -6.42 4.99 -15.07
CA LYS A 72 -5.25 4.40 -15.75
C LYS A 72 -5.32 2.89 -15.88
N VAL A 73 -5.88 2.21 -14.88
CA VAL A 73 -6.06 0.76 -14.87
C VAL A 73 -7.14 0.35 -15.88
N ASP A 74 -8.24 1.10 -15.96
CA ASP A 74 -9.31 0.85 -16.92
C ASP A 74 -8.79 1.05 -18.36
N ALA A 75 -8.10 2.15 -18.62
CA ALA A 75 -7.50 2.39 -19.93
C ALA A 75 -6.49 1.30 -20.32
N ALA A 76 -5.67 0.83 -19.37
CA ALA A 76 -4.71 -0.25 -19.61
C ALA A 76 -5.41 -1.58 -19.93
N SER A 77 -6.52 -1.88 -19.25
CA SER A 77 -7.30 -3.10 -19.50
C SER A 77 -7.90 -3.10 -20.90
N VAL A 78 -8.49 -1.98 -21.32
CA VAL A 78 -9.03 -1.83 -22.66
C VAL A 78 -7.93 -1.96 -23.71
N SER A 79 -6.80 -1.27 -23.53
CA SER A 79 -5.65 -1.34 -24.47
C SER A 79 -5.10 -2.77 -24.58
N LEU A 80 -4.99 -3.49 -23.47
CA LEU A 80 -4.54 -4.89 -23.48
C LEU A 80 -5.59 -5.83 -24.11
N ALA A 81 -6.88 -5.54 -23.97
CA ALA A 81 -7.93 -6.28 -24.66
C ALA A 81 -7.88 -6.05 -26.19
N GLU A 82 -7.52 -4.85 -26.64
CA GLU A 82 -7.28 -4.57 -28.06
C GLU A 82 -6.09 -5.34 -28.64
N GLU A 83 -5.02 -5.43 -27.86
CA GLU A 83 -3.78 -6.09 -28.26
C GLU A 83 -3.86 -7.63 -28.18
N ARG A 84 -4.55 -8.18 -27.17
CA ARG A 84 -4.45 -9.60 -26.77
C ARG A 84 -5.80 -10.32 -26.66
N GLY A 85 -6.89 -9.63 -26.94
CA GLY A 85 -8.26 -10.12 -26.75
C GLY A 85 -8.80 -9.84 -25.34
N SER A 86 -10.10 -9.76 -25.19
CA SER A 86 -10.79 -9.67 -23.91
C SER A 86 -10.64 -10.97 -23.11
N CYS A 87 -10.86 -10.94 -21.80
CA CYS A 87 -11.04 -12.18 -21.06
C CYS A 87 -12.39 -12.82 -21.44
N PRO A 88 -12.50 -14.15 -21.45
CA PRO A 88 -13.71 -14.83 -21.87
C PRO A 88 -14.98 -14.38 -21.14
N ASP A 89 -14.91 -14.12 -19.84
CA ASP A 89 -16.07 -13.63 -19.09
C ASP A 89 -16.53 -12.22 -19.53
N ALA A 90 -15.61 -11.32 -19.85
CA ALA A 90 -15.97 -10.02 -20.40
C ALA A 90 -16.55 -10.15 -21.83
N GLU A 91 -16.00 -11.04 -22.64
CA GLU A 91 -16.43 -11.27 -24.02
C GLU A 91 -17.87 -11.80 -24.07
N GLU A 92 -18.27 -12.70 -23.16
CA GLU A 92 -19.64 -13.21 -23.04
C GLU A 92 -20.69 -12.12 -22.81
N TYR A 93 -20.31 -11.01 -22.17
CA TYR A 93 -21.16 -9.84 -21.95
C TYR A 93 -20.95 -8.72 -22.96
N GLY A 94 -20.15 -8.93 -24.00
CA GLY A 94 -19.83 -7.92 -25.00
C GLY A 94 -19.00 -6.75 -24.46
N ILE A 95 -18.27 -6.99 -23.37
CA ILE A 95 -17.43 -5.97 -22.70
C ILE A 95 -16.00 -6.11 -23.21
N LYS A 96 -15.40 -5.00 -23.64
CA LYS A 96 -14.02 -4.96 -24.11
C LYS A 96 -13.07 -4.70 -22.94
N GLU A 97 -12.74 -5.74 -22.18
CA GLU A 97 -11.88 -5.68 -21.00
C GLU A 97 -10.93 -6.89 -20.96
N ARG A 98 -9.65 -6.66 -20.66
CA ARG A 98 -8.67 -7.74 -20.51
C ARG A 98 -8.83 -8.49 -19.19
N PHE A 99 -9.32 -7.81 -18.16
CA PHE A 99 -9.44 -8.31 -16.80
C PHE A 99 -10.85 -8.12 -16.25
N SER A 100 -11.40 -9.12 -15.59
CA SER A 100 -12.68 -9.00 -14.87
C SER A 100 -12.53 -8.17 -13.59
N ASN A 101 -11.42 -8.35 -12.87
CA ASN A 101 -11.03 -7.56 -11.69
C ASN A 101 -9.62 -6.99 -11.91
N LYS A 102 -9.42 -5.74 -11.51
CA LYS A 102 -8.19 -4.98 -11.84
C LYS A 102 -7.42 -4.49 -10.63
N THR A 103 -8.09 -4.29 -9.50
CA THR A 103 -7.49 -3.68 -8.31
C THR A 103 -7.79 -4.49 -7.06
N ALA A 104 -6.81 -4.53 -6.14
CA ALA A 104 -6.99 -5.10 -4.81
C ALA A 104 -6.03 -4.41 -3.83
N ILE A 105 -6.43 -4.30 -2.56
CA ILE A 105 -5.56 -3.80 -1.50
C ILE A 105 -5.03 -4.98 -0.71
N ALA A 106 -3.72 -5.22 -0.83
CA ALA A 106 -3.02 -6.23 -0.05
C ALA A 106 -2.42 -5.62 1.23
N PRO A 107 -2.23 -6.40 2.31
CA PRO A 107 -1.62 -5.91 3.56
C PRO A 107 -0.18 -5.39 3.38
N THR A 108 0.59 -5.93 2.47
CA THR A 108 1.99 -5.55 2.14
C THR A 108 2.93 -5.49 3.34
N ALA A 109 2.70 -6.30 4.38
CA ALA A 109 3.42 -6.24 5.65
C ALA A 109 4.96 -6.36 5.49
N SER A 110 5.43 -7.35 4.71
CA SER A 110 6.87 -7.55 4.46
C SER A 110 7.41 -6.64 3.37
N ILE A 111 6.65 -6.45 2.29
CA ILE A 111 7.08 -5.63 1.15
C ILE A 111 7.27 -4.16 1.56
N SER A 112 6.42 -3.62 2.43
CA SER A 112 6.53 -2.26 2.93
C SER A 112 7.84 -2.00 3.67
N ILE A 113 8.37 -3.00 4.39
CA ILE A 113 9.67 -2.93 5.08
C ILE A 113 10.80 -2.91 4.04
N ILE A 114 10.78 -3.83 3.07
CA ILE A 114 11.78 -3.94 2.00
C ILE A 114 11.81 -2.66 1.15
N CYS A 115 10.66 -2.08 0.88
CA CYS A 115 10.53 -0.84 0.11
C CYS A 115 10.76 0.42 0.96
N GLY A 116 11.75 0.38 1.86
CA GLY A 116 12.24 1.53 2.60
C GLY A 116 11.40 1.92 3.82
N GLY A 117 10.69 0.97 4.43
CA GLY A 117 9.90 1.21 5.65
C GLY A 117 8.75 2.19 5.40
N SER A 118 7.98 1.98 4.34
CA SER A 118 6.72 2.69 4.10
C SER A 118 5.59 2.07 4.93
N SER A 119 4.48 2.79 5.10
CA SER A 119 3.30 2.22 5.76
C SER A 119 2.71 1.07 4.94
N PRO A 120 2.21 -0.01 5.56
CA PRO A 120 1.61 -1.13 4.84
C PRO A 120 0.26 -0.71 4.22
N GLY A 121 0.00 -1.17 2.99
CA GLY A 121 -1.25 -0.93 2.29
C GLY A 121 -1.73 0.53 2.35
N ILE A 122 -2.98 0.69 2.71
CA ILE A 122 -3.64 1.99 2.88
C ILE A 122 -3.86 2.34 4.37
N GLU A 123 -3.33 1.51 5.27
CA GLU A 123 -3.57 1.61 6.71
C GLU A 123 -2.64 2.64 7.38
N PRO A 124 -3.08 3.25 8.49
CA PRO A 124 -2.17 3.94 9.39
C PRO A 124 -1.12 2.97 9.96
N ILE A 125 0.07 3.49 10.26
CA ILE A 125 1.12 2.69 10.91
C ILE A 125 0.66 2.27 12.31
N ALA A 126 1.07 1.07 12.72
CA ALA A 126 0.77 0.56 14.07
C ALA A 126 1.53 1.30 15.18
N ALA A 127 2.74 1.79 14.89
CA ALA A 127 3.58 2.49 15.86
C ALA A 127 4.61 3.36 15.15
N ASN A 128 4.99 4.50 15.76
CA ASN A 128 6.06 5.37 15.25
C ASN A 128 7.46 4.88 15.63
N SER A 129 7.57 4.02 16.63
CA SER A 129 8.80 3.34 17.04
C SER A 129 8.47 1.96 17.59
N PHE A 130 9.18 0.94 17.12
CA PHE A 130 9.00 -0.44 17.58
C PHE A 130 10.24 -1.27 17.33
N THR A 131 10.35 -2.40 18.03
CA THR A 131 11.41 -3.38 17.80
C THR A 131 10.93 -4.44 16.82
N HIS A 132 11.56 -4.51 15.65
CA HIS A 132 11.34 -5.57 14.68
C HIS A 132 12.29 -6.74 14.95
N LYS A 133 11.72 -7.91 15.24
CA LYS A 133 12.47 -9.15 15.46
C LYS A 133 12.54 -9.96 14.17
N THR A 134 13.74 -10.36 13.81
CA THR A 134 14.02 -11.24 12.67
C THR A 134 14.89 -12.42 13.12
N LEU A 135 15.10 -13.39 12.23
CA LEU A 135 16.05 -14.48 12.50
C LEU A 135 17.49 -13.98 12.70
N SER A 136 17.83 -12.83 12.12
CA SER A 136 19.17 -12.21 12.20
C SER A 136 19.35 -11.32 13.43
N GLY A 137 18.30 -11.08 14.23
CA GLY A 137 18.36 -10.22 15.40
C GLY A 137 17.17 -9.28 15.56
N SER A 138 17.30 -8.33 16.48
CA SER A 138 16.29 -7.33 16.79
C SER A 138 16.74 -5.95 16.31
N PHE A 139 15.90 -5.26 15.57
CA PHE A 139 16.18 -3.94 15.00
C PHE A 139 15.15 -2.92 15.46
N ASN A 140 15.61 -1.77 15.93
CA ASN A 140 14.74 -0.66 16.27
C ASN A 140 14.32 0.09 15.01
N VAL A 141 13.04 0.05 14.69
CA VAL A 141 12.44 0.77 13.56
C VAL A 141 11.88 2.09 14.09
N ARG A 142 12.27 3.19 13.44
CA ARG A 142 11.84 4.55 13.78
C ARG A 142 11.20 5.21 12.57
N ASN A 143 10.06 5.85 12.75
CA ASN A 143 9.37 6.56 11.68
C ASN A 143 10.25 7.70 11.13
N LYS A 144 10.66 7.57 9.86
CA LYS A 144 11.57 8.52 9.21
C LYS A 144 10.99 9.93 9.02
N TYR A 145 9.67 10.06 8.97
CA TYR A 145 8.99 11.35 8.84
C TYR A 145 8.91 12.05 10.19
N LEU A 146 8.55 11.32 11.25
CA LEU A 146 8.60 11.82 12.62
C LEU A 146 10.03 12.24 13.01
N LYS A 147 11.04 11.45 12.61
CA LYS A 147 12.44 11.80 12.85
C LYS A 147 12.79 13.20 12.35
N LYS A 148 12.32 13.59 11.16
CA LYS A 148 12.55 14.95 10.63
C LYS A 148 11.94 16.03 11.51
N ILE A 149 10.76 15.78 12.07
CA ILE A 149 10.09 16.71 12.99
C ILE A 149 10.87 16.79 14.31
N LEU A 150 11.29 15.64 14.88
CA LEU A 150 12.10 15.63 16.10
C LEU A 150 13.44 16.38 15.90
N GLN A 151 14.08 16.22 14.74
CA GLN A 151 15.30 16.97 14.41
C GLN A 151 15.07 18.49 14.37
N LYS A 152 13.95 18.94 13.80
CA LYS A 152 13.56 20.36 13.79
C LYS A 152 13.46 20.92 15.21
N TYR A 153 12.93 20.12 16.16
CA TYR A 153 12.84 20.49 17.57
C TYR A 153 14.12 20.20 18.38
N LYS A 154 15.19 19.67 17.76
CA LYS A 154 16.41 19.20 18.44
C LYS A 154 16.11 18.15 19.52
N LYS A 155 15.10 17.29 19.26
CA LYS A 155 14.61 16.23 20.13
C LYS A 155 14.76 14.81 19.54
N ASP A 156 15.58 14.64 18.47
CA ASP A 156 15.92 13.33 17.91
C ASP A 156 16.96 12.63 18.80
N THR A 157 16.55 12.22 19.99
CA THR A 157 17.37 11.55 21.01
C THR A 157 16.83 10.18 21.36
N ASP A 158 17.68 9.30 21.88
CA ASP A 158 17.30 7.94 22.25
C ASP A 158 16.25 7.91 23.38
N GLU A 159 16.28 8.89 24.29
CA GLU A 159 15.30 9.03 25.37
C GLU A 159 13.90 9.29 24.80
N VAL A 160 13.78 10.19 23.81
CA VAL A 160 12.49 10.48 23.16
C VAL A 160 12.00 9.28 22.39
N TRP A 161 12.84 8.58 21.64
CA TRP A 161 12.44 7.37 20.92
C TRP A 161 12.06 6.24 21.89
N SER A 162 12.77 6.08 23.02
CA SER A 162 12.41 5.13 24.07
C SER A 162 11.05 5.46 24.66
N SER A 163 10.76 6.72 24.96
CA SER A 163 9.45 7.14 25.47
C SER A 163 8.32 6.84 24.50
N ILE A 164 8.52 7.07 23.19
CA ILE A 164 7.56 6.71 22.13
C ILE A 164 7.30 5.21 22.14
N THR A 165 8.36 4.39 22.22
CA THR A 165 8.24 2.92 22.24
C THR A 165 7.48 2.45 23.49
N THR A 166 7.77 3.02 24.66
CA THR A 166 7.08 2.71 25.92
C THR A 166 5.60 3.10 25.88
N ASN A 167 5.25 4.18 25.14
CA ASN A 167 3.87 4.59 24.93
C ASN A 167 3.26 3.94 23.67
N GLN A 168 3.61 2.70 23.36
CA GLN A 168 3.06 1.89 22.27
C GLN A 168 3.19 2.55 20.88
N GLY A 169 4.23 3.35 20.70
CA GLY A 169 4.49 4.04 19.44
C GLY A 169 3.70 5.35 19.26
N SER A 170 2.90 5.76 20.24
CA SER A 170 2.17 7.03 20.23
C SER A 170 3.09 8.23 20.53
N VAL A 171 2.75 9.38 19.96
CA VAL A 171 3.41 10.67 20.20
C VAL A 171 2.56 11.63 21.06
N SER A 172 1.40 11.18 21.53
CA SER A 172 0.42 12.01 22.24
C SER A 172 0.98 12.70 23.48
N HIS A 173 1.91 12.04 24.19
CA HIS A 173 2.58 12.53 25.41
C HIS A 173 3.71 13.56 25.17
N LEU A 174 4.09 13.81 23.93
CA LEU A 174 5.21 14.72 23.61
C LEU A 174 4.70 16.18 23.58
N ASP A 175 4.88 16.92 24.67
CA ASP A 175 4.32 18.27 24.84
C ASP A 175 4.90 19.32 23.87
N PHE A 176 6.07 19.07 23.32
CA PHE A 176 6.72 19.98 22.37
C PHE A 176 6.17 19.88 20.93
N LEU A 177 5.36 18.85 20.62
CA LEU A 177 4.69 18.73 19.34
C LEU A 177 3.37 19.52 19.34
N THR A 178 3.08 20.16 18.20
CA THR A 178 1.78 20.82 17.99
C THR A 178 0.64 19.80 17.91
N ALA A 179 -0.59 20.21 18.11
CA ALA A 179 -1.77 19.37 17.98
C ALA A 179 -1.86 18.75 16.56
N GLU A 180 -1.56 19.51 15.51
CA GLU A 180 -1.57 19.04 14.12
C GLU A 180 -0.47 17.99 13.86
N GLU A 181 0.73 18.19 14.43
CA GLU A 181 1.81 17.19 14.34
C GLU A 181 1.43 15.91 15.08
N LYS A 182 0.85 16.00 16.28
CA LYS A 182 0.33 14.82 17.00
C LYS A 182 -0.73 14.09 16.17
N ASP A 183 -1.68 14.79 15.57
CA ASP A 183 -2.70 14.21 14.71
C ASP A 183 -2.13 13.56 13.45
N THR A 184 -1.07 14.14 12.88
CA THR A 184 -0.37 13.58 11.70
C THR A 184 0.33 12.27 12.02
N PHE A 185 0.85 12.12 13.23
CA PHE A 185 1.61 10.94 13.65
C PHE A 185 0.81 9.99 14.57
N LYS A 186 -0.51 10.10 14.61
CA LYS A 186 -1.38 9.11 15.25
C LYS A 186 -1.12 7.72 14.70
N THR A 187 -1.17 6.74 15.58
CA THR A 187 -1.10 5.33 15.22
C THR A 187 -2.47 4.80 14.79
N ALA A 188 -2.51 3.57 14.28
CA ALA A 188 -3.77 2.90 13.91
C ALA A 188 -4.71 2.66 15.11
N PHE A 189 -4.21 2.78 16.34
CA PHE A 189 -4.96 2.50 17.58
C PHE A 189 -5.46 3.78 18.29
N GLU A 190 -5.22 4.94 17.72
CA GLU A 190 -5.64 6.26 18.22
C GLU A 190 -6.70 6.89 17.31
#